data_ae082d0f86459185a623fa84935cff1d
#
_entry.id   ae082d0f86459185a623fa84935cff1d
#
_cell.length_a   1.000
_cell.length_b   1.000
_cell.length_c   1.000
_cell.angle_alpha   90.00
_cell.angle_beta   90.00
_cell.angle_gamma   90.00
#
_symmetry.space_group_name_H-M   'P 1'
#
loop_
_entity.id
_entity.type
_entity.pdbx_description
1 polymer ?
#
loop_
_entity_poly.entity_id
_entity_poly.type
_entity_poly.pdbx_seq_one_letter_code
_entity_poly.pdbx_strand_id
1 'polypeptide(L)'
;FISFYRGSYQEPEGTAHYTNVLLQQLCDLRGREHTPESDANAFKAWLNEARQWLMYVAVYRFSYKYREIMAGTYCDDLFKETYHERTIGILKGAMGKFVFNTPDILKLELSAQVILSFLLEHFVRAALYSDYSDAAHGYVPSKADKKYLAIFSDNYKSDYKAAKTGDEAFDLYLRLLMVTDYISGMTDSYARTLYRELSGIE
;
A
#
# COMPACT_ATOMS: atom_id res chain seq x y z
N PHE A 1 -8.82 -3.91 -22.69
CA PHE A 1 -9.34 -3.08 -21.62
C PHE A 1 -10.70 -2.46 -21.96
N ILE A 2 -10.81 -1.70 -23.07
CA ILE A 2 -12.05 -1.03 -23.52
C ILE A 2 -13.19 -2.04 -23.73
N SER A 3 -12.91 -3.20 -24.36
CA SER A 3 -13.91 -4.24 -24.58
C SER A 3 -14.36 -4.90 -23.27
N PHE A 4 -13.44 -5.09 -22.32
CA PHE A 4 -13.76 -5.59 -20.98
C PHE A 4 -14.65 -4.60 -20.22
N TYR A 5 -14.29 -3.32 -20.26
CA TYR A 5 -15.04 -2.27 -19.59
C TYR A 5 -16.49 -2.20 -20.13
N ARG A 6 -16.67 -2.25 -21.46
CA ARG A 6 -18.00 -2.27 -22.10
C ARG A 6 -18.82 -3.50 -21.71
N GLY A 7 -18.21 -4.69 -21.69
CA GLY A 7 -18.90 -5.92 -21.33
C GLY A 7 -19.34 -5.98 -19.86
N SER A 8 -18.66 -5.21 -19.00
CA SER A 8 -18.96 -5.15 -17.55
C SER A 8 -19.94 -4.04 -17.18
N TYR A 9 -20.25 -3.15 -18.13
CA TYR A 9 -21.12 -2.00 -17.89
C TYR A 9 -22.54 -2.26 -18.43
N GLN A 10 -23.49 -2.45 -17.52
CA GLN A 10 -24.93 -2.38 -17.79
C GLN A 10 -25.48 -1.16 -17.07
N GLU A 11 -26.08 -0.24 -17.81
CA GLU A 11 -26.67 0.99 -17.23
C GLU A 11 -27.80 0.67 -16.26
N PRO A 12 -27.77 1.20 -15.03
CA PRO A 12 -28.98 1.32 -14.22
C PRO A 12 -29.83 2.49 -14.74
N GLU A 13 -31.10 2.27 -14.92
CA GLU A 13 -32.04 3.31 -15.28
C GLU A 13 -31.93 4.51 -14.31
N GLY A 14 -31.62 5.69 -14.82
CA GLY A 14 -31.68 6.98 -14.10
C GLY A 14 -30.34 7.54 -13.55
N THR A 15 -29.20 6.82 -13.59
CA THR A 15 -27.90 7.36 -13.10
C THR A 15 -26.91 7.68 -14.22
N ALA A 16 -27.37 7.67 -15.45
CA ALA A 16 -26.60 7.64 -16.69
C ALA A 16 -25.66 8.82 -16.95
N HIS A 17 -25.88 9.98 -16.36
CA HIS A 17 -25.27 11.21 -16.90
C HIS A 17 -23.78 11.39 -16.55
N TYR A 18 -23.32 11.00 -15.34
CA TYR A 18 -21.96 11.27 -14.88
C TYR A 18 -20.98 10.11 -15.06
N THR A 19 -21.44 8.89 -14.99
CA THR A 19 -20.61 7.71 -15.28
C THR A 19 -20.29 7.62 -16.77
N ASN A 20 -21.13 8.23 -17.60
CA ASN A 20 -21.01 8.23 -19.05
C ASN A 20 -19.87 9.09 -19.60
N VAL A 21 -19.44 10.13 -18.91
CA VAL A 21 -18.40 11.03 -19.48
C VAL A 21 -17.08 10.27 -19.65
N LEU A 22 -16.59 9.58 -18.62
CA LEU A 22 -15.35 8.79 -18.70
C LEU A 22 -15.49 7.60 -19.66
N LEU A 23 -16.66 6.95 -19.68
CA LEU A 23 -16.96 5.86 -20.63
C LEU A 23 -17.08 6.37 -22.06
N GLN A 24 -17.78 7.48 -22.28
CA GLN A 24 -17.94 8.07 -23.59
C GLN A 24 -16.60 8.49 -24.16
N GLN A 25 -15.74 9.11 -23.36
CA GLN A 25 -14.37 9.45 -23.75
C GLN A 25 -13.57 8.20 -24.16
N LEU A 26 -13.65 7.09 -23.41
CA LEU A 26 -13.02 5.83 -23.79
C LEU A 26 -13.61 5.25 -25.11
N CYS A 27 -14.91 5.44 -25.34
CA CYS A 27 -15.56 5.02 -26.57
C CYS A 27 -15.18 5.88 -27.77
N ASP A 28 -15.03 7.18 -27.56
CA ASP A 28 -14.66 8.16 -28.58
C ASP A 28 -13.20 7.96 -29.05
N LEU A 29 -12.34 7.46 -28.16
CA LEU A 29 -10.99 7.03 -28.53
C LEU A 29 -10.99 5.90 -29.56
N ARG A 30 -12.04 5.09 -29.64
CA ARG A 30 -12.14 3.97 -30.58
C ARG A 30 -12.50 4.40 -32.03
N GLY A 31 -13.01 5.59 -32.22
CA GLY A 31 -13.46 6.11 -33.53
C GLY A 31 -12.34 6.72 -34.39
N ARG A 32 -11.08 6.77 -33.91
CA ARG A 32 -9.93 7.38 -34.59
C ARG A 32 -9.06 6.31 -35.24
N GLU A 33 -8.24 6.70 -36.22
CA GLU A 33 -7.21 5.80 -36.80
C GLU A 33 -6.31 5.24 -35.70
N HIS A 34 -6.26 3.93 -35.62
CA HIS A 34 -5.56 3.22 -34.55
C HIS A 34 -4.13 2.88 -34.96
N THR A 35 -3.17 3.57 -34.41
CA THR A 35 -1.79 3.10 -34.30
C THR A 35 -1.51 2.75 -32.83
N PRO A 36 -0.67 1.75 -32.52
CA PRO A 36 -0.36 1.39 -31.13
C PRO A 36 0.14 2.56 -30.28
N GLU A 37 0.86 3.50 -30.90
CA GLU A 37 1.37 4.70 -30.24
C GLU A 37 0.27 5.74 -29.98
N SER A 38 -0.63 5.95 -30.92
CA SER A 38 -1.79 6.82 -30.81
C SER A 38 -2.73 6.32 -29.69
N ASP A 39 -2.98 5.02 -29.63
CA ASP A 39 -3.85 4.41 -28.61
C ASP A 39 -3.23 4.51 -27.21
N ALA A 40 -1.91 4.30 -27.09
CA ALA A 40 -1.22 4.43 -25.80
C ALA A 40 -1.26 5.88 -25.28
N ASN A 41 -1.07 6.87 -26.16
CA ASN A 41 -1.12 8.27 -25.76
C ASN A 41 -2.54 8.74 -25.40
N ALA A 42 -3.54 8.31 -26.17
CA ALA A 42 -4.94 8.59 -25.87
C ALA A 42 -5.38 7.95 -24.54
N PHE A 43 -4.93 6.72 -24.27
CA PHE A 43 -5.20 6.05 -23.00
C PHE A 43 -4.51 6.74 -21.82
N LYS A 44 -3.27 7.22 -21.98
CA LYS A 44 -2.57 8.00 -20.95
C LYS A 44 -3.30 9.32 -20.64
N ALA A 45 -3.76 10.03 -21.66
CA ALA A 45 -4.53 11.26 -21.50
C ALA A 45 -5.83 11.00 -20.71
N TRP A 46 -6.58 9.96 -21.10
CA TRP A 46 -7.78 9.53 -20.38
C TRP A 46 -7.48 9.15 -18.93
N LEU A 47 -6.39 8.41 -18.66
CA LEU A 47 -5.98 8.05 -17.31
C LEU A 47 -5.71 9.29 -16.44
N ASN A 48 -5.08 10.32 -17.00
CA ASN A 48 -4.81 11.54 -16.25
C ASN A 48 -6.10 12.28 -15.89
N GLU A 49 -7.04 12.36 -16.81
CA GLU A 49 -8.35 12.96 -16.56
C GLU A 49 -9.15 12.14 -15.54
N ALA A 50 -9.19 10.81 -15.69
CA ALA A 50 -9.85 9.92 -14.74
C ALA A 50 -9.27 10.04 -13.32
N ARG A 51 -7.92 10.12 -13.19
CA ARG A 51 -7.27 10.36 -11.89
C ARG A 51 -7.70 11.66 -11.25
N GLN A 52 -7.80 12.72 -12.04
CA GLN A 52 -8.20 14.04 -11.56
C GLN A 52 -9.63 14.02 -11.02
N TRP A 53 -10.57 13.44 -11.76
CA TRP A 53 -11.95 13.27 -11.30
C TRP A 53 -12.05 12.41 -10.04
N LEU A 54 -11.35 11.29 -10.01
CA LEU A 54 -11.35 10.40 -8.84
C LEU A 54 -10.73 11.07 -7.61
N MET A 55 -9.71 11.90 -7.79
CA MET A 55 -9.13 12.68 -6.70
C MET A 55 -10.15 13.67 -6.12
N TYR A 56 -10.87 14.41 -6.96
CA TYR A 56 -11.92 15.32 -6.48
C TYR A 56 -12.99 14.60 -5.69
N VAL A 57 -13.45 13.43 -6.17
CA VAL A 57 -14.47 12.63 -5.47
C VAL A 57 -13.93 12.14 -4.12
N ALA A 58 -12.69 11.66 -4.07
CA ALA A 58 -12.06 11.19 -2.84
C ALA A 58 -11.93 12.32 -1.81
N VAL A 59 -11.45 13.50 -2.23
CA VAL A 59 -11.32 14.68 -1.35
C VAL A 59 -12.67 15.15 -0.84
N TYR A 60 -13.68 15.20 -1.73
CA TYR A 60 -15.03 15.56 -1.34
C TYR A 60 -15.60 14.59 -0.29
N ARG A 61 -15.49 13.27 -0.55
CA ARG A 61 -16.00 12.23 0.36
C ARG A 61 -15.26 12.23 1.69
N PHE A 62 -13.93 12.36 1.66
CA PHE A 62 -13.13 12.51 2.86
C PHE A 62 -13.58 13.70 3.71
N SER A 63 -13.76 14.87 3.10
CA SER A 63 -14.22 16.07 3.79
C SER A 63 -15.64 15.92 4.35
N TYR A 64 -16.53 15.29 3.59
CA TYR A 64 -17.91 15.06 4.01
C TYR A 64 -17.98 14.07 5.19
N LYS A 65 -17.15 13.01 5.16
CA LYS A 65 -17.09 11.97 6.18
C LYS A 65 -16.02 12.21 7.26
N TYR A 66 -15.40 13.37 7.26
CA TYR A 66 -14.26 13.69 8.13
C TYR A 66 -14.50 13.35 9.60
N ARG A 67 -15.66 13.69 10.15
CA ARG A 67 -15.99 13.42 11.58
C ARG A 67 -16.05 11.93 11.88
N GLU A 68 -16.66 11.15 11.00
CA GLU A 68 -16.77 9.70 11.14
C GLU A 68 -15.39 9.02 11.00
N ILE A 69 -14.57 9.51 10.07
CA ILE A 69 -13.18 9.04 9.88
C ILE A 69 -12.34 9.32 11.13
N MET A 70 -12.39 10.55 11.65
CA MET A 70 -11.62 10.92 12.84
C MET A 70 -12.11 10.21 14.11
N ALA A 71 -13.37 9.83 14.17
CA ALA A 71 -13.92 9.02 15.27
C ALA A 71 -13.62 7.51 15.11
N GLY A 72 -13.01 7.08 14.00
CA GLY A 72 -12.75 5.66 13.72
C GLY A 72 -14.00 4.83 13.44
N THR A 73 -15.13 5.47 13.13
CA THR A 73 -16.41 4.80 12.85
C THR A 73 -16.70 4.61 11.37
N TYR A 74 -15.92 5.24 10.49
CA TYR A 74 -16.02 5.07 9.04
C TYR A 74 -15.19 3.87 8.59
N CYS A 75 -15.85 2.83 8.11
CA CYS A 75 -15.21 1.57 7.68
C CYS A 75 -15.33 1.29 6.18
N ASP A 76 -15.92 2.22 5.42
CA ASP A 76 -16.19 2.04 4.00
C ASP A 76 -15.08 2.64 3.10
N ASP A 77 -15.07 2.20 1.83
CA ASP A 77 -14.23 2.83 0.79
C ASP A 77 -14.73 4.27 0.52
N LEU A 78 -13.82 5.22 0.28
CA LEU A 78 -14.17 6.61 -0.02
C LEU A 78 -15.02 6.77 -1.29
N PHE A 79 -15.04 5.78 -2.17
CA PHE A 79 -15.87 5.79 -3.37
C PHE A 79 -17.24 5.15 -3.17
N LYS A 80 -17.50 4.49 -2.04
CA LYS A 80 -18.79 3.88 -1.74
C LYS A 80 -19.90 4.93 -1.74
N GLU A 81 -21.05 4.60 -2.32
CA GLU A 81 -22.21 5.51 -2.49
C GLU A 81 -21.89 6.79 -3.29
N THR A 82 -20.85 6.77 -4.10
CA THR A 82 -20.55 7.83 -5.06
C THR A 82 -20.89 7.40 -6.46
N TYR A 83 -21.02 8.37 -7.39
CA TYR A 83 -21.25 8.09 -8.81
C TYR A 83 -20.13 7.23 -9.44
N HIS A 84 -18.95 7.20 -8.83
CA HIS A 84 -17.78 6.47 -9.35
C HIS A 84 -17.53 5.13 -8.68
N GLU A 85 -18.35 4.70 -7.72
CA GLU A 85 -18.21 3.39 -7.06
C GLU A 85 -18.12 2.26 -8.08
N ARG A 86 -19.05 2.25 -9.04
CA ARG A 86 -19.09 1.24 -10.10
C ARG A 86 -17.89 1.35 -11.04
N THR A 87 -17.49 2.57 -11.41
CA THR A 87 -16.31 2.81 -12.25
C THR A 87 -15.07 2.25 -11.59
N ILE A 88 -14.86 2.51 -10.31
CA ILE A 88 -13.74 1.95 -9.53
C ILE A 88 -13.82 0.42 -9.48
N GLY A 89 -15.02 -0.15 -9.26
CA GLY A 89 -15.21 -1.60 -9.26
C GLY A 89 -14.78 -2.25 -10.58
N ILE A 90 -15.16 -1.67 -11.71
CA ILE A 90 -14.78 -2.13 -13.04
C ILE A 90 -13.26 -2.00 -13.27
N LEU A 91 -12.67 -0.85 -12.87
CA LEU A 91 -11.22 -0.64 -12.98
C LEU A 91 -10.44 -1.65 -12.12
N LYS A 92 -10.84 -1.86 -10.88
CA LYS A 92 -10.25 -2.87 -9.98
C LYS A 92 -10.36 -4.28 -10.59
N GLY A 93 -11.51 -4.65 -11.15
CA GLY A 93 -11.72 -5.94 -11.83
C GLY A 93 -10.83 -6.11 -13.06
N ALA A 94 -10.69 -5.06 -13.88
CA ALA A 94 -9.81 -5.07 -15.04
C ALA A 94 -8.34 -5.20 -14.63
N MET A 95 -7.90 -4.46 -13.61
CA MET A 95 -6.54 -4.56 -13.08
C MET A 95 -6.25 -5.97 -12.51
N GLY A 96 -7.19 -6.54 -11.75
CA GLY A 96 -7.08 -7.91 -11.25
C GLY A 96 -6.89 -8.92 -12.38
N LYS A 97 -7.70 -8.80 -13.46
CA LYS A 97 -7.65 -9.73 -14.57
C LYS A 97 -6.41 -9.61 -15.46
N PHE A 98 -5.98 -8.40 -15.76
CA PHE A 98 -4.98 -8.15 -16.79
C PHE A 98 -3.60 -7.74 -16.29
N VAL A 99 -3.48 -7.35 -15.02
CA VAL A 99 -2.22 -6.86 -14.46
C VAL A 99 -1.81 -7.69 -13.24
N PHE A 100 -2.58 -7.66 -12.16
CA PHE A 100 -2.16 -8.23 -10.89
C PHE A 100 -1.98 -9.76 -10.92
N ASN A 101 -2.70 -10.47 -11.76
CA ASN A 101 -2.58 -11.94 -11.92
C ASN A 101 -1.58 -12.35 -13.00
N THR A 102 -0.72 -11.44 -13.47
CA THR A 102 0.36 -11.82 -14.38
C THR A 102 1.49 -12.52 -13.62
N PRO A 103 2.17 -13.52 -14.24
CA PRO A 103 3.24 -14.26 -13.56
C PRO A 103 4.35 -13.39 -13.00
N ASP A 104 4.67 -12.28 -13.66
CA ASP A 104 5.74 -11.38 -13.22
C ASP A 104 5.34 -10.58 -11.96
N ILE A 105 4.09 -10.12 -11.90
CA ILE A 105 3.59 -9.44 -10.69
C ILE A 105 3.46 -10.43 -9.53
N LEU A 106 2.92 -11.62 -9.77
CA LEU A 106 2.82 -12.67 -8.74
C LEU A 106 4.18 -13.04 -8.14
N LYS A 107 5.24 -13.14 -8.97
CA LYS A 107 6.61 -13.38 -8.49
C LYS A 107 7.12 -12.22 -7.61
N LEU A 108 6.83 -10.97 -8.00
CA LEU A 108 7.20 -9.80 -7.21
C LEU A 108 6.49 -9.78 -5.85
N GLU A 109 5.20 -10.06 -5.82
CA GLU A 109 4.41 -10.12 -4.58
C GLU A 109 4.93 -11.21 -3.63
N LEU A 110 5.15 -12.42 -4.16
CA LEU A 110 5.70 -13.53 -3.37
C LEU A 110 7.11 -13.21 -2.84
N SER A 111 7.95 -12.60 -3.67
CA SER A 111 9.29 -12.17 -3.27
C SER A 111 9.21 -11.09 -2.16
N ALA A 112 8.36 -10.10 -2.31
CA ALA A 112 8.15 -9.05 -1.32
C ALA A 112 7.65 -9.64 0.02
N GLN A 113 6.71 -10.59 -0.03
CA GLN A 113 6.22 -11.28 1.16
C GLN A 113 7.36 -11.99 1.92
N VAL A 114 8.21 -12.72 1.21
CA VAL A 114 9.35 -13.43 1.82
C VAL A 114 10.32 -12.43 2.47
N ILE A 115 10.69 -11.37 1.75
CA ILE A 115 11.62 -10.35 2.23
C ILE A 115 11.08 -9.64 3.47
N LEU A 116 9.84 -9.14 3.41
CA LEU A 116 9.23 -8.40 4.52
C LEU A 116 9.00 -9.30 5.73
N SER A 117 8.55 -10.55 5.54
CA SER A 117 8.36 -11.49 6.64
C SER A 117 9.67 -11.79 7.34
N PHE A 118 10.75 -12.01 6.58
CA PHE A 118 12.08 -12.23 7.13
C PHE A 118 12.58 -11.04 7.95
N LEU A 119 12.49 -9.83 7.39
CA LEU A 119 12.93 -8.62 8.06
C LEU A 119 12.12 -8.37 9.33
N LEU A 120 10.79 -8.46 9.25
CA LEU A 120 9.90 -8.29 10.41
C LEU A 120 10.21 -9.30 11.50
N GLU A 121 10.32 -10.59 11.18
CA GLU A 121 10.60 -11.64 12.17
C GLU A 121 11.88 -11.37 12.96
N HIS A 122 12.96 -11.02 12.27
CA HIS A 122 14.25 -10.82 12.90
C HIS A 122 14.35 -9.50 13.66
N PHE A 123 13.87 -8.41 13.08
CA PHE A 123 13.95 -7.09 13.71
C PHE A 123 12.93 -6.91 14.85
N VAL A 124 11.70 -7.45 14.71
CA VAL A 124 10.73 -7.45 15.81
C VAL A 124 11.26 -8.26 16.98
N ARG A 125 11.75 -9.47 16.73
CA ARG A 125 12.34 -10.32 17.77
C ARG A 125 13.48 -9.61 18.50
N ALA A 126 14.38 -8.97 17.77
CA ALA A 126 15.49 -8.22 18.36
C ALA A 126 15.01 -7.01 19.19
N ALA A 127 13.97 -6.30 18.73
CA ALA A 127 13.45 -5.12 19.40
C ALA A 127 12.57 -5.44 20.62
N LEU A 128 11.83 -6.55 20.60
CA LEU A 128 10.93 -6.95 21.70
C LEU A 128 11.63 -6.94 23.06
N TYR A 129 12.85 -7.41 23.09
CA TYR A 129 13.58 -7.64 24.34
C TYR A 129 14.82 -6.74 24.52
N SER A 130 14.91 -5.67 23.71
CA SER A 130 16.10 -4.80 23.71
C SER A 130 16.38 -4.15 25.05
N ASP A 131 15.35 -3.86 25.85
CA ASP A 131 15.44 -3.20 27.14
C ASP A 131 15.36 -4.17 28.32
N TYR A 132 15.05 -5.43 28.07
CA TYR A 132 15.05 -6.45 29.10
C TYR A 132 16.48 -6.99 29.28
N SER A 133 17.25 -6.27 30.09
CA SER A 133 18.56 -6.76 30.57
C SER A 133 18.41 -7.80 31.67
N ASP A 134 17.17 -8.23 31.97
CA ASP A 134 16.88 -8.92 33.24
C ASP A 134 16.50 -10.38 33.03
N ALA A 135 17.26 -11.25 33.74
CA ALA A 135 16.95 -12.67 33.89
C ALA A 135 15.60 -12.96 34.55
N ALA A 136 14.93 -11.97 35.15
CA ALA A 136 13.63 -12.10 35.80
C ALA A 136 12.50 -12.48 34.82
N HIS A 137 12.60 -12.13 33.55
CA HIS A 137 11.61 -12.46 32.52
C HIS A 137 12.01 -13.64 31.61
N GLY A 138 13.11 -14.34 31.93
CA GLY A 138 13.48 -15.60 31.28
C GLY A 138 14.03 -15.46 29.84
N TYR A 139 14.20 -14.25 29.31
CA TYR A 139 14.74 -14.01 27.98
C TYR A 139 16.06 -13.24 28.03
N VAL A 140 17.08 -13.85 27.45
CA VAL A 140 18.38 -13.22 27.24
C VAL A 140 18.55 -12.96 25.75
N PRO A 141 18.71 -11.69 25.31
CA PRO A 141 18.95 -11.38 23.90
C PRO A 141 20.17 -12.14 23.38
N SER A 142 19.97 -12.86 22.28
CA SER A 142 21.06 -13.59 21.64
C SER A 142 22.12 -12.65 21.08
N LYS A 143 23.30 -13.18 20.76
CA LYS A 143 24.31 -12.38 20.05
C LYS A 143 23.81 -11.88 18.69
N ALA A 144 22.93 -12.64 18.04
CA ALA A 144 22.30 -12.26 16.79
C ALA A 144 21.33 -11.09 16.99
N ASP A 145 20.45 -11.12 18.00
CA ASP A 145 19.51 -10.05 18.30
C ASP A 145 20.24 -8.71 18.53
N LYS A 146 21.36 -8.74 19.26
CA LYS A 146 22.20 -7.55 19.47
C LYS A 146 22.78 -6.99 18.16
N LYS A 147 23.13 -7.86 17.20
CA LYS A 147 23.62 -7.44 15.89
C LYS A 147 22.49 -6.83 15.04
N TYR A 148 21.29 -7.42 15.05
CA TYR A 148 20.13 -6.83 14.39
C TYR A 148 19.82 -5.43 14.92
N LEU A 149 19.84 -5.24 16.25
CA LEU A 149 19.67 -3.92 16.85
C LEU A 149 20.76 -2.93 16.46
N ALA A 150 22.00 -3.40 16.25
CA ALA A 150 23.09 -2.55 15.81
C ALA A 150 22.92 -2.02 14.37
N ILE A 151 22.15 -2.73 13.53
CA ILE A 151 21.87 -2.33 12.14
C ILE A 151 20.91 -1.14 12.07
N PHE A 152 20.02 -0.94 13.05
CA PHE A 152 19.16 0.24 13.08
C PHE A 152 20.00 1.52 13.08
N SER A 153 19.58 2.51 12.27
CA SER A 153 20.24 3.81 12.32
C SER A 153 20.07 4.47 13.69
N ASP A 154 21.02 5.31 14.06
CA ASP A 154 21.01 5.97 15.38
C ASP A 154 19.82 6.92 15.57
N ASN A 155 19.23 7.45 14.50
CA ASN A 155 18.04 8.28 14.56
C ASN A 155 16.86 7.52 15.20
N TYR A 156 16.52 6.33 14.69
CA TYR A 156 15.42 5.52 15.23
C TYR A 156 15.65 5.14 16.70
N LYS A 157 16.90 4.82 17.06
CA LYS A 157 17.25 4.52 18.46
C LYS A 157 17.15 5.74 19.37
N SER A 158 17.51 6.92 18.86
CA SER A 158 17.44 8.18 19.59
C SER A 158 15.99 8.58 19.83
N ASP A 159 15.14 8.46 18.81
CA ASP A 159 13.71 8.78 18.90
C ASP A 159 13.01 7.85 19.90
N TYR A 160 13.30 6.56 19.86
CA TYR A 160 12.80 5.62 20.87
C TYR A 160 13.23 6.01 22.29
N LYS A 161 14.54 6.29 22.50
CA LYS A 161 15.06 6.67 23.83
C LYS A 161 14.45 7.96 24.35
N ALA A 162 14.20 8.93 23.48
CA ALA A 162 13.61 10.22 23.84
C ALA A 162 12.11 10.08 24.19
N ALA A 163 11.39 9.17 23.54
CA ALA A 163 9.96 8.96 23.75
C ALA A 163 9.64 7.97 24.87
N LYS A 164 10.61 7.19 25.35
CA LYS A 164 10.43 6.17 26.40
C LYS A 164 9.93 6.80 27.70
N THR A 165 8.88 6.19 28.28
CA THR A 165 8.21 6.70 29.49
C THR A 165 8.43 5.84 30.72
N GLY A 166 8.82 4.56 30.57
CA GLY A 166 8.86 3.57 31.63
C GLY A 166 7.54 2.80 31.83
N ASP A 167 6.48 3.17 31.09
CA ASP A 167 5.28 2.33 30.96
C ASP A 167 5.60 1.18 30.02
N GLU A 168 5.48 -0.06 30.51
CA GLU A 168 5.89 -1.27 29.78
C GLU A 168 5.11 -1.44 28.47
N ALA A 169 3.81 -1.20 28.49
CA ALA A 169 2.96 -1.37 27.30
C ALA A 169 3.24 -0.30 26.25
N PHE A 170 3.43 0.94 26.69
CA PHE A 170 3.76 2.04 25.79
C PHE A 170 5.19 1.91 25.24
N ASP A 171 6.15 1.55 26.07
CA ASP A 171 7.53 1.32 25.63
C ASP A 171 7.64 0.13 24.66
N LEU A 172 6.81 -0.92 24.83
CA LEU A 172 6.68 -2.00 23.85
C LEU A 172 6.11 -1.48 22.52
N TYR A 173 5.07 -0.68 22.56
CA TYR A 173 4.51 -0.04 21.35
C TYR A 173 5.58 0.77 20.61
N LEU A 174 6.36 1.58 21.32
CA LEU A 174 7.44 2.37 20.73
C LEU A 174 8.53 1.51 20.07
N ARG A 175 8.88 0.36 20.68
CA ARG A 175 9.83 -0.60 20.07
C ARG A 175 9.29 -1.20 18.78
N LEU A 176 8.01 -1.58 18.76
CA LEU A 176 7.37 -2.09 17.55
C LEU A 176 7.25 -1.00 16.47
N LEU A 177 6.92 0.21 16.88
CA LEU A 177 6.87 1.39 15.99
C LEU A 177 8.24 1.65 15.35
N MET A 178 9.32 1.62 16.14
CA MET A 178 10.68 1.77 15.63
C MET A 178 11.01 0.75 14.53
N VAL A 179 10.58 -0.52 14.68
CA VAL A 179 10.79 -1.55 13.66
C VAL A 179 9.98 -1.27 12.40
N THR A 180 8.69 -0.95 12.57
CA THR A 180 7.80 -0.66 11.43
C THR A 180 8.26 0.56 10.66
N ASP A 181 8.69 1.61 11.34
CA ASP A 181 9.21 2.84 10.72
C ASP A 181 10.52 2.56 9.96
N TYR A 182 11.42 1.77 10.55
CA TYR A 182 12.67 1.38 9.89
C TYR A 182 12.41 0.58 8.61
N ILE A 183 11.53 -0.43 8.65
CA ILE A 183 11.24 -1.27 7.49
C ILE A 183 10.42 -0.50 6.43
N SER A 184 9.41 0.28 6.84
CA SER A 184 8.60 1.06 5.90
C SER A 184 9.37 2.21 5.25
N GLY A 185 10.41 2.71 5.90
CA GLY A 185 11.32 3.72 5.35
C GLY A 185 12.32 3.18 4.33
N MET A 186 12.40 1.86 4.13
CA MET A 186 13.29 1.26 3.13
C MET A 186 12.72 1.42 1.72
N THR A 187 13.61 1.62 0.75
CA THR A 187 13.24 1.39 -0.66
C THR A 187 13.21 -0.11 -0.94
N ASP A 188 12.46 -0.53 -1.96
CA ASP A 188 12.39 -1.94 -2.38
C ASP A 188 13.78 -2.53 -2.66
N SER A 189 14.65 -1.74 -3.29
CA SER A 189 16.03 -2.15 -3.58
C SER A 189 16.84 -2.36 -2.32
N TYR A 190 16.71 -1.48 -1.33
CA TYR A 190 17.43 -1.60 -0.07
C TYR A 190 16.93 -2.80 0.75
N ALA A 191 15.63 -2.98 0.88
CA ALA A 191 15.05 -4.12 1.59
C ALA A 191 15.50 -5.46 0.99
N ARG A 192 15.52 -5.56 -0.35
CA ARG A 192 16.02 -6.74 -1.06
C ARG A 192 17.51 -6.98 -0.85
N THR A 193 18.33 -5.94 -0.88
CA THR A 193 19.78 -6.03 -0.63
C THR A 193 20.05 -6.49 0.79
N LEU A 194 19.40 -5.85 1.77
CA LEU A 194 19.53 -6.21 3.19
C LEU A 194 19.11 -7.67 3.45
N TYR A 195 17.99 -8.10 2.85
CA TYR A 195 17.55 -9.51 2.93
C TYR A 195 18.62 -10.46 2.40
N ARG A 196 19.22 -10.18 1.23
CA ARG A 196 20.26 -11.02 0.62
C ARG A 196 21.48 -11.09 1.52
N GLU A 197 21.98 -9.96 2.00
CA GLU A 197 23.14 -9.87 2.90
C GLU A 197 22.91 -10.65 4.20
N LEU A 198 21.75 -10.50 4.83
CA LEU A 198 21.41 -11.17 6.08
C LEU A 198 21.14 -12.68 5.90
N SER A 199 20.68 -13.08 4.70
CA SER A 199 20.44 -14.49 4.36
C SER A 199 21.69 -15.21 3.82
N GLY A 200 22.81 -14.49 3.60
CA GLY A 200 24.02 -15.03 3.01
C GLY A 200 23.89 -15.44 1.54
N ILE A 201 22.99 -14.79 0.80
CA ILE A 201 22.76 -15.00 -0.63
C ILE A 201 23.53 -13.92 -1.39
N GLU A 202 24.46 -14.31 -2.27
CA GLU A 202 25.20 -13.41 -3.15
C GLU A 202 24.36 -12.87 -4.33
#